data_127675282aeff6010411222351342e77
#
_entry.id   127675282aeff6010411222351342e77
#
_cell.length_a   1.000
_cell.length_b   1.000
_cell.length_c   1.000
_cell.angle_alpha   90.00
_cell.angle_beta   90.00
_cell.angle_gamma   90.00
#
_symmetry.space_group_name_H-M   'P 1'
#
loop_
_entity.id
_entity.type
_entity.pdbx_description
1 polymer ?
#
loop_
_entity_poly.entity_id
_entity_poly.type
_entity_poly.pdbx_seq_one_letter_code
_entity_poly.pdbx_strand_id
1 'polypeptide(L)'
;MKLKYLLASTIFAITTVNAAPSMQDLEDIFKFWDEGKLELVEQKLLPLAKQDEKGAEVAQAHLGQLYLYDLKDYDKALKWLTSADDKGYGIAQYDLATMYHVGTGVDQDYNKAFEYYLKSAEQGFEDGQAQVAMLYGLGKGTEQDHNKAFYWHKKAAKKDVQKSMVLLGTSYYLGRGTDKDIKEAKYWIKRGTRGDNRKMAEHAQALLDSINKDLGILDVDNLVEKSLEQARAGNFEEAKNLIVDLASKGNTDAQYLLSKYYRDSKGLNKPEVGGEWLYRAANDNNASAQYDIAWDLSRGWITADADQLVKVIYWTERAGYNGDTRAYANLASMYDKEHRDTLVEMEQAANNGNAMAAFNMGWIYARGLLTEDGLMQDLNVAEQRFKKPKKLGFIDADLMLRRNY
;
A
#
# COMPACT_ATOMS: atom_id res chain seq x y z
N MET A 1 -6.51 -16.37 9.24
CA MET A 1 -5.81 -15.69 8.14
C MET A 1 -6.33 -16.06 6.74
N LYS A 2 -6.83 -17.29 6.52
CA LYS A 2 -7.36 -17.77 5.21
C LYS A 2 -8.65 -17.08 4.75
N LEU A 3 -9.54 -16.65 5.66
CA LEU A 3 -10.88 -16.17 5.34
C LEU A 3 -10.94 -14.78 4.66
N LYS A 4 -10.06 -13.84 5.02
CA LYS A 4 -10.08 -12.48 4.47
C LYS A 4 -9.71 -12.43 2.97
N TYR A 5 -8.86 -13.32 2.51
CA TYR A 5 -8.47 -13.41 1.08
C TYR A 5 -9.53 -14.11 0.23
N LEU A 6 -10.20 -15.11 0.80
CA LEU A 6 -11.29 -15.83 0.12
C LEU A 6 -12.50 -14.92 -0.15
N LEU A 7 -12.93 -14.10 0.82
CA LEU A 7 -14.07 -13.17 0.65
C LEU A 7 -13.81 -12.10 -0.42
N ALA A 8 -12.62 -11.54 -0.49
CA ALA A 8 -12.33 -10.46 -1.43
C ALA A 8 -12.33 -10.93 -2.91
N SER A 9 -11.84 -12.14 -3.19
CA SER A 9 -11.81 -12.70 -4.55
C SER A 9 -13.18 -13.24 -4.99
N THR A 10 -14.02 -13.68 -4.06
CA THR A 10 -15.35 -14.23 -4.34
C THR A 10 -16.38 -13.13 -4.62
N ILE A 11 -16.25 -11.95 -4.00
CA ILE A 11 -17.17 -10.81 -4.18
C ILE A 11 -17.22 -10.30 -5.63
N PHE A 12 -16.12 -10.39 -6.36
CA PHE A 12 -16.07 -9.87 -7.74
C PHE A 12 -16.80 -10.75 -8.78
N ALA A 13 -17.01 -12.03 -8.47
CA ALA A 13 -17.62 -12.99 -9.40
C ALA A 13 -19.16 -13.08 -9.32
N ILE A 14 -19.77 -12.59 -8.25
CA ILE A 14 -21.19 -12.89 -7.89
C ILE A 14 -22.20 -11.86 -8.44
N THR A 15 -21.78 -10.73 -8.98
CA THR A 15 -22.68 -9.59 -9.24
C THR A 15 -23.64 -9.71 -10.43
N THR A 16 -23.70 -10.83 -11.15
CA THR A 16 -24.45 -10.89 -12.43
C THR A 16 -25.34 -12.09 -12.72
N VAL A 17 -25.57 -13.08 -11.81
CA VAL A 17 -26.35 -14.29 -12.19
C VAL A 17 -27.24 -14.83 -11.07
N ASN A 18 -28.50 -15.16 -11.41
CA ASN A 18 -29.55 -15.71 -10.51
C ASN A 18 -29.32 -17.14 -9.99
N ALA A 19 -28.21 -17.82 -10.32
CA ALA A 19 -27.95 -19.21 -9.98
C ALA A 19 -26.64 -19.44 -9.21
N ALA A 20 -25.82 -18.40 -8.99
CA ALA A 20 -24.66 -18.50 -8.10
C ALA A 20 -25.11 -18.58 -6.64
N PRO A 21 -24.33 -19.26 -5.74
CA PRO A 21 -24.62 -19.19 -4.31
C PRO A 21 -24.77 -17.74 -3.87
N SER A 22 -25.82 -17.43 -3.10
CA SER A 22 -25.98 -16.07 -2.59
C SER A 22 -24.81 -15.70 -1.69
N MET A 23 -24.56 -14.40 -1.50
CA MET A 23 -23.55 -13.94 -0.54
C MET A 23 -23.80 -14.52 0.85
N GLN A 24 -25.06 -14.61 1.26
CA GLN A 24 -25.46 -15.18 2.55
C GLN A 24 -25.13 -16.68 2.65
N ASP A 25 -25.36 -17.45 1.58
CA ASP A 25 -25.04 -18.88 1.57
C ASP A 25 -23.51 -19.11 1.72
N LEU A 26 -22.71 -18.27 1.07
CA LEU A 26 -21.24 -18.33 1.20
C LEU A 26 -20.76 -17.90 2.59
N GLU A 27 -21.33 -16.85 3.16
CA GLU A 27 -21.02 -16.41 4.53
C GLU A 27 -21.32 -17.50 5.56
N ASP A 28 -22.46 -18.16 5.44
CA ASP A 28 -22.84 -19.27 6.33
C ASP A 28 -21.90 -20.47 6.16
N ILE A 29 -21.53 -20.82 4.92
CA ILE A 29 -20.57 -21.88 4.61
C ILE A 29 -19.21 -21.58 5.22
N PHE A 30 -18.70 -20.35 5.05
CA PHE A 30 -17.42 -19.93 5.61
C PHE A 30 -17.42 -19.91 7.14
N LYS A 31 -18.54 -19.53 7.75
CA LYS A 31 -18.70 -19.62 9.20
C LYS A 31 -18.59 -21.07 9.70
N PHE A 32 -19.25 -22.03 9.04
CA PHE A 32 -19.09 -23.44 9.37
C PHE A 32 -17.66 -23.94 9.18
N TRP A 33 -16.98 -23.44 8.16
CA TRP A 33 -15.58 -23.78 7.89
C TRP A 33 -14.65 -23.28 9.01
N ASP A 34 -14.84 -22.04 9.47
CA ASP A 34 -14.09 -21.49 10.60
C ASP A 34 -14.36 -22.22 11.93
N GLU A 35 -15.58 -22.70 12.12
CA GLU A 35 -15.97 -23.52 13.27
C GLU A 35 -15.47 -24.97 13.17
N GLY A 36 -14.80 -25.35 12.08
CA GLY A 36 -14.29 -26.71 11.84
C GLY A 36 -15.39 -27.74 11.55
N LYS A 37 -16.61 -27.31 11.20
CA LYS A 37 -17.74 -28.16 10.88
C LYS A 37 -17.69 -28.62 9.41
N LEU A 38 -16.65 -29.38 9.05
CA LEU A 38 -16.31 -29.72 7.67
C LEU A 38 -17.41 -30.53 6.95
N GLU A 39 -18.11 -31.39 7.66
CA GLU A 39 -19.24 -32.16 7.12
C GLU A 39 -20.41 -31.25 6.68
N LEU A 40 -20.70 -30.19 7.45
CA LEU A 40 -21.71 -29.22 7.08
C LEU A 40 -21.27 -28.38 5.88
N VAL A 41 -19.98 -28.03 5.80
CA VAL A 41 -19.39 -27.33 4.63
C VAL A 41 -19.58 -28.18 3.38
N GLU A 42 -19.20 -29.47 3.43
CA GLU A 42 -19.41 -30.40 2.32
C GLU A 42 -20.90 -30.53 1.94
N GLN A 43 -21.77 -30.72 2.94
CA GLN A 43 -23.20 -30.88 2.72
C GLN A 43 -23.82 -29.62 2.04
N LYS A 44 -23.31 -28.43 2.33
CA LYS A 44 -23.81 -27.18 1.75
C LYS A 44 -23.21 -26.94 0.37
N LEU A 45 -21.91 -27.19 0.16
CA LEU A 45 -21.24 -26.94 -1.13
C LEU A 45 -21.62 -27.96 -2.19
N LEU A 46 -21.82 -29.25 -1.84
CA LEU A 46 -22.05 -30.30 -2.80
C LEU A 46 -23.26 -30.11 -3.71
N PRO A 47 -24.45 -29.68 -3.25
CA PRO A 47 -25.58 -29.36 -4.11
C PRO A 47 -25.29 -28.24 -5.09
N LEU A 48 -24.59 -27.20 -4.64
CA LEU A 48 -24.21 -26.04 -5.46
C LEU A 48 -23.18 -26.41 -6.52
N ALA A 49 -22.19 -27.22 -6.16
CA ALA A 49 -21.14 -27.69 -7.06
C ALA A 49 -21.65 -28.62 -8.17
N LYS A 50 -22.78 -29.32 -7.94
CA LYS A 50 -23.43 -30.23 -8.92
C LYS A 50 -24.30 -29.49 -9.95
N GLN A 51 -24.58 -28.22 -9.76
CA GLN A 51 -25.31 -27.43 -10.75
C GLN A 51 -24.43 -27.21 -11.98
N ASP A 52 -25.06 -27.23 -13.16
CA ASP A 52 -24.35 -26.98 -14.42
C ASP A 52 -24.52 -25.51 -14.88
N GLU A 53 -24.88 -24.65 -13.95
CA GLU A 53 -25.14 -23.24 -14.20
C GLU A 53 -23.87 -22.39 -13.93
N LYS A 54 -23.84 -21.22 -14.53
CA LYS A 54 -22.77 -20.23 -14.29
C LYS A 54 -22.78 -19.83 -12.82
N GLY A 55 -21.63 -19.93 -12.15
CA GLY A 55 -21.46 -19.71 -10.70
C GLY A 55 -21.19 -20.97 -9.91
N ALA A 56 -21.50 -22.16 -10.46
CA ALA A 56 -21.17 -23.43 -9.80
C ALA A 56 -19.65 -23.65 -9.66
N GLU A 57 -18.83 -23.02 -10.51
CA GLU A 57 -17.36 -23.06 -10.45
C GLU A 57 -16.82 -22.55 -9.11
N VAL A 58 -17.50 -21.61 -8.47
CA VAL A 58 -17.15 -21.12 -7.14
C VAL A 58 -17.31 -22.22 -6.10
N ALA A 59 -18.47 -22.87 -6.08
CA ALA A 59 -18.73 -23.98 -5.16
C ALA A 59 -17.85 -25.19 -5.45
N GLN A 60 -17.59 -25.50 -6.73
CA GLN A 60 -16.67 -26.55 -7.17
C GLN A 60 -15.25 -26.31 -6.65
N ALA A 61 -14.73 -25.07 -6.79
CA ALA A 61 -13.41 -24.73 -6.31
C ALA A 61 -13.31 -24.84 -4.78
N HIS A 62 -14.29 -24.30 -4.04
CA HIS A 62 -14.29 -24.42 -2.58
C HIS A 62 -14.46 -25.85 -2.08
N LEU A 63 -15.24 -26.65 -2.77
CA LEU A 63 -15.34 -28.08 -2.47
C LEU A 63 -14.02 -28.81 -2.75
N GLY A 64 -13.36 -28.44 -3.84
CA GLY A 64 -12.00 -28.89 -4.15
C GLY A 64 -10.99 -28.53 -3.08
N GLN A 65 -11.04 -27.28 -2.58
CA GLN A 65 -10.19 -26.79 -1.48
C GLN A 65 -10.45 -27.54 -0.17
N LEU A 66 -11.71 -27.79 0.17
CA LEU A 66 -12.10 -28.56 1.35
C LEU A 66 -11.45 -29.95 1.31
N TYR A 67 -11.56 -30.64 0.17
CA TYR A 67 -10.94 -31.97 0.00
C TYR A 67 -9.40 -31.87 -0.02
N LEU A 68 -8.81 -30.85 -0.61
CA LEU A 68 -7.36 -30.70 -0.71
C LEU A 68 -6.71 -30.36 0.62
N TYR A 69 -7.23 -29.35 1.31
CA TYR A 69 -6.55 -28.77 2.48
C TYR A 69 -7.01 -29.34 3.82
N ASP A 70 -8.26 -29.73 3.94
CA ASP A 70 -8.83 -30.15 5.23
C ASP A 70 -9.06 -31.68 5.30
N LEU A 71 -9.80 -32.23 4.35
CA LEU A 71 -10.15 -33.65 4.36
C LEU A 71 -9.05 -34.56 3.78
N LYS A 72 -8.11 -34.04 3.01
CA LYS A 72 -7.00 -34.77 2.38
C LYS A 72 -7.45 -35.88 1.42
N ASP A 73 -8.64 -35.74 0.84
CA ASP A 73 -9.15 -36.62 -0.22
C ASP A 73 -8.76 -36.04 -1.58
N TYR A 74 -7.54 -36.37 -2.01
CA TYR A 74 -6.92 -35.76 -3.18
C TYR A 74 -7.61 -36.13 -4.50
N ASP A 75 -8.23 -37.32 -4.59
CA ASP A 75 -8.99 -37.71 -5.78
C ASP A 75 -10.23 -36.85 -5.96
N LYS A 76 -10.96 -36.60 -4.88
CA LYS A 76 -12.09 -35.69 -4.92
C LYS A 76 -11.65 -34.21 -5.13
N ALA A 77 -10.54 -33.81 -4.53
CA ALA A 77 -9.97 -32.51 -4.74
C ALA A 77 -9.66 -32.29 -6.23
N LEU A 78 -8.92 -33.18 -6.85
CA LEU A 78 -8.58 -33.12 -8.27
C LEU A 78 -9.83 -33.05 -9.15
N LYS A 79 -10.84 -33.92 -8.87
CA LYS A 79 -12.10 -33.91 -9.61
C LYS A 79 -12.80 -32.58 -9.60
N TRP A 80 -12.99 -31.99 -8.40
CA TRP A 80 -13.77 -30.76 -8.26
C TRP A 80 -13.00 -29.53 -8.74
N LEU A 81 -11.69 -29.48 -8.51
CA LEU A 81 -10.83 -28.41 -9.03
C LEU A 81 -10.78 -28.44 -10.56
N THR A 82 -10.70 -29.62 -11.18
CA THR A 82 -10.76 -29.76 -12.64
C THR A 82 -12.12 -29.30 -13.19
N SER A 83 -13.23 -29.63 -12.54
CA SER A 83 -14.55 -29.14 -12.93
C SER A 83 -14.67 -27.62 -12.87
N ALA A 84 -14.01 -26.98 -11.91
CA ALA A 84 -13.96 -25.52 -11.84
C ALA A 84 -13.00 -24.91 -12.87
N ASP A 85 -11.87 -25.57 -13.20
CA ASP A 85 -10.96 -25.15 -14.28
C ASP A 85 -11.62 -25.23 -15.65
N ASP A 86 -12.44 -26.26 -15.93
CA ASP A 86 -13.22 -26.38 -17.18
C ASP A 86 -14.12 -25.16 -17.43
N LYS A 87 -14.53 -24.48 -16.35
CA LYS A 87 -15.27 -23.21 -16.38
C LYS A 87 -14.35 -21.98 -16.29
N GLY A 88 -13.04 -22.18 -16.29
CA GLY A 88 -12.04 -21.13 -16.29
C GLY A 88 -11.81 -20.42 -14.94
N TYR A 89 -12.10 -21.05 -13.81
CA TYR A 89 -12.03 -20.41 -12.51
C TYR A 89 -10.59 -20.34 -11.96
N GLY A 90 -10.04 -19.12 -11.84
CA GLY A 90 -8.63 -18.86 -11.55
C GLY A 90 -8.12 -19.39 -10.21
N ILE A 91 -8.96 -19.49 -9.18
CA ILE A 91 -8.59 -20.07 -7.88
C ILE A 91 -8.38 -21.58 -8.03
N ALA A 92 -9.26 -22.28 -8.75
CA ALA A 92 -9.11 -23.69 -9.00
C ALA A 92 -7.84 -24.00 -9.81
N GLN A 93 -7.52 -23.16 -10.78
CA GLN A 93 -6.28 -23.24 -11.54
C GLN A 93 -5.05 -23.10 -10.64
N TYR A 94 -5.08 -22.16 -9.69
CA TYR A 94 -4.01 -22.01 -8.71
C TYR A 94 -3.85 -23.26 -7.82
N ASP A 95 -4.94 -23.83 -7.35
CA ASP A 95 -4.91 -25.03 -6.50
C ASP A 95 -4.45 -26.26 -7.27
N LEU A 96 -4.90 -26.46 -8.52
CA LEU A 96 -4.37 -27.50 -9.42
C LEU A 96 -2.88 -27.32 -9.68
N ALA A 97 -2.44 -26.07 -9.95
CA ALA A 97 -1.04 -25.77 -10.11
C ALA A 97 -0.23 -26.15 -8.86
N THR A 98 -0.78 -25.88 -7.67
CA THR A 98 -0.14 -26.24 -6.39
C THR A 98 -0.05 -27.76 -6.21
N MET A 99 -1.09 -28.52 -6.59
CA MET A 99 -1.07 -29.99 -6.57
C MET A 99 0.07 -30.53 -7.44
N TYR A 100 0.19 -30.05 -8.69
CA TYR A 100 1.27 -30.48 -9.58
C TYR A 100 2.65 -29.96 -9.16
N HIS A 101 2.73 -28.78 -8.58
CA HIS A 101 4.00 -28.20 -8.09
C HIS A 101 4.60 -29.04 -6.96
N VAL A 102 3.77 -29.50 -6.04
CA VAL A 102 4.20 -30.22 -4.85
C VAL A 102 4.18 -31.75 -5.07
N GLY A 103 3.34 -32.24 -5.97
CA GLY A 103 3.05 -33.66 -6.15
C GLY A 103 2.04 -34.19 -5.13
N THR A 104 1.03 -33.36 -4.79
CA THR A 104 0.00 -33.70 -3.81
C THR A 104 -1.19 -34.35 -4.53
N GLY A 105 -1.38 -35.65 -4.36
CA GLY A 105 -2.43 -36.44 -5.03
C GLY A 105 -2.21 -36.64 -6.53
N VAL A 106 -1.11 -36.16 -7.08
CA VAL A 106 -0.66 -36.33 -8.45
C VAL A 106 0.86 -36.39 -8.48
N ASP A 107 1.46 -36.90 -9.53
CA ASP A 107 2.90 -36.85 -9.73
C ASP A 107 3.34 -35.37 -9.90
N GLN A 108 4.49 -35.03 -9.32
CA GLN A 108 5.04 -33.70 -9.45
C GLN A 108 5.36 -33.38 -10.91
N ASP A 109 4.82 -32.28 -11.42
CA ASP A 109 5.02 -31.84 -12.80
C ASP A 109 5.10 -30.28 -12.84
N TYR A 110 6.32 -29.76 -12.93
CA TYR A 110 6.53 -28.31 -12.99
C TYR A 110 6.00 -27.67 -14.27
N ASN A 111 5.91 -28.39 -15.40
CA ASN A 111 5.38 -27.85 -16.65
C ASN A 111 3.86 -27.61 -16.50
N LYS A 112 3.13 -28.62 -16.02
CA LYS A 112 1.70 -28.47 -15.73
C LYS A 112 1.44 -27.42 -14.64
N ALA A 113 2.25 -27.40 -13.60
CA ALA A 113 2.14 -26.39 -12.54
C ALA A 113 2.31 -24.98 -13.12
N PHE A 114 3.30 -24.77 -13.98
CA PHE A 114 3.51 -23.48 -14.64
C PHE A 114 2.31 -23.08 -15.52
N GLU A 115 1.79 -24.00 -16.36
CA GLU A 115 0.63 -23.73 -17.22
C GLU A 115 -0.60 -23.29 -16.41
N TYR A 116 -0.92 -24.01 -15.34
CA TYR A 116 -2.04 -23.68 -14.48
C TYR A 116 -1.83 -22.38 -13.68
N TYR A 117 -0.63 -22.16 -13.12
CA TYR A 117 -0.33 -20.88 -12.47
C TYR A 117 -0.42 -19.71 -13.46
N LEU A 118 0.01 -19.89 -14.72
CA LEU A 118 -0.08 -18.84 -15.74
C LEU A 118 -1.53 -18.49 -16.06
N LYS A 119 -2.40 -19.50 -16.26
CA LYS A 119 -3.84 -19.27 -16.46
C LYS A 119 -4.45 -18.47 -15.30
N SER A 120 -4.15 -18.84 -14.06
CA SER A 120 -4.60 -18.14 -12.84
C SER A 120 -4.07 -16.71 -12.77
N ALA A 121 -2.78 -16.51 -13.08
CA ALA A 121 -2.12 -15.21 -13.08
C ALA A 121 -2.68 -14.24 -14.13
N GLU A 122 -3.04 -14.74 -15.32
CA GLU A 122 -3.64 -13.97 -16.41
C GLU A 122 -5.03 -13.46 -16.05
N GLN A 123 -5.77 -14.19 -15.24
CA GLN A 123 -7.04 -13.74 -14.65
C GLN A 123 -6.84 -12.74 -13.50
N GLY A 124 -5.60 -12.46 -13.13
CA GLY A 124 -5.27 -11.46 -12.13
C GLY A 124 -5.16 -12.01 -10.72
N PHE A 125 -5.18 -13.33 -10.49
CA PHE A 125 -4.99 -13.90 -9.16
C PHE A 125 -3.56 -13.64 -8.69
N GLU A 126 -3.42 -12.92 -7.57
CA GLU A 126 -2.12 -12.37 -7.12
C GLU A 126 -1.13 -13.46 -6.71
N ASP A 127 -1.59 -14.52 -6.08
CA ASP A 127 -0.73 -15.65 -5.71
C ASP A 127 -0.27 -16.42 -6.95
N GLY A 128 -1.13 -16.56 -7.95
CA GLY A 128 -0.77 -17.10 -9.26
C GLY A 128 0.33 -16.26 -9.93
N GLN A 129 0.18 -14.92 -9.91
CA GLN A 129 1.19 -14.00 -10.44
C GLN A 129 2.54 -14.15 -9.71
N ALA A 130 2.51 -14.29 -8.38
CA ALA A 130 3.73 -14.49 -7.59
C ALA A 130 4.43 -15.83 -7.90
N GLN A 131 3.66 -16.90 -8.09
CA GLN A 131 4.21 -18.22 -8.44
C GLN A 131 4.78 -18.26 -9.85
N VAL A 132 4.08 -17.70 -10.84
CA VAL A 132 4.59 -17.55 -12.22
C VAL A 132 5.90 -16.80 -12.24
N ALA A 133 5.98 -15.68 -11.50
CA ALA A 133 7.21 -14.90 -11.39
C ALA A 133 8.36 -15.74 -10.82
N MET A 134 8.10 -16.53 -9.79
CA MET A 134 9.09 -17.40 -9.17
C MET A 134 9.56 -18.50 -10.14
N LEU A 135 8.63 -19.13 -10.87
CA LEU A 135 8.96 -20.20 -11.81
C LEU A 135 9.79 -19.68 -13.00
N TYR A 136 9.45 -18.49 -13.57
CA TYR A 136 10.32 -17.83 -14.54
C TYR A 136 11.70 -17.49 -13.99
N GLY A 137 11.78 -17.01 -12.75
CA GLY A 137 13.05 -16.69 -12.11
C GLY A 137 13.95 -17.92 -11.87
N LEU A 138 13.35 -19.08 -11.66
CA LEU A 138 14.04 -20.35 -11.39
C LEU A 138 14.24 -21.23 -12.63
N GLY A 139 13.53 -20.97 -13.72
CA GLY A 139 13.52 -21.86 -14.90
C GLY A 139 12.88 -23.21 -14.61
N LYS A 140 11.86 -23.28 -13.73
CA LYS A 140 11.15 -24.52 -13.40
C LYS A 140 9.82 -24.59 -14.13
N GLY A 141 9.64 -25.62 -14.96
CA GLY A 141 8.46 -25.79 -15.80
C GLY A 141 8.38 -24.79 -16.97
N THR A 142 9.40 -23.97 -17.14
CA THR A 142 9.57 -23.03 -18.24
C THR A 142 11.05 -22.65 -18.36
N GLU A 143 11.47 -22.02 -19.46
CA GLU A 143 12.79 -21.41 -19.56
C GLU A 143 12.95 -20.27 -18.55
N GLN A 144 14.16 -20.13 -18.00
CA GLN A 144 14.47 -19.01 -17.09
C GLN A 144 14.38 -17.68 -17.85
N ASP A 145 13.57 -16.77 -17.32
CA ASP A 145 13.37 -15.43 -17.90
C ASP A 145 13.19 -14.39 -16.79
N HIS A 146 14.25 -13.66 -16.51
CA HIS A 146 14.24 -12.63 -15.46
C HIS A 146 13.36 -11.42 -15.83
N ASN A 147 13.16 -11.11 -17.13
CA ASN A 147 12.28 -10.01 -17.54
C ASN A 147 10.81 -10.36 -17.25
N LYS A 148 10.41 -11.59 -17.57
CA LYS A 148 9.06 -12.08 -17.24
C LYS A 148 8.87 -12.23 -15.73
N ALA A 149 9.88 -12.72 -15.02
CA ALA A 149 9.85 -12.81 -13.55
C ALA A 149 9.63 -11.42 -12.92
N PHE A 150 10.39 -10.41 -13.37
CA PHE A 150 10.22 -9.02 -12.95
C PHE A 150 8.81 -8.48 -13.25
N TYR A 151 8.32 -8.69 -14.45
CA TYR A 151 6.97 -8.26 -14.85
C TYR A 151 5.89 -8.80 -13.93
N TRP A 152 5.91 -10.12 -13.66
CA TRP A 152 4.91 -10.76 -12.82
C TRP A 152 5.07 -10.41 -11.34
N HIS A 153 6.31 -10.32 -10.81
CA HIS A 153 6.51 -9.80 -9.45
C HIS A 153 6.00 -8.37 -9.30
N LYS A 154 6.16 -7.51 -10.30
CA LYS A 154 5.63 -6.14 -10.28
C LYS A 154 4.09 -6.12 -10.22
N LYS A 155 3.42 -7.03 -10.95
CA LYS A 155 1.96 -7.17 -10.84
C LYS A 155 1.51 -7.63 -9.46
N ALA A 156 2.10 -8.69 -8.93
CA ALA A 156 1.78 -9.23 -7.61
C ALA A 156 2.11 -8.25 -6.47
N ALA A 157 3.24 -7.54 -6.57
CA ALA A 157 3.66 -6.55 -5.57
C ALA A 157 2.69 -5.35 -5.50
N LYS A 158 2.11 -4.93 -6.63
CA LYS A 158 1.07 -3.88 -6.66
C LYS A 158 -0.24 -4.31 -5.97
N LYS A 159 -0.45 -5.61 -5.80
CA LYS A 159 -1.57 -6.21 -5.06
C LYS A 159 -1.19 -6.64 -3.64
N ASP A 160 -0.14 -6.05 -3.12
CA ASP A 160 0.35 -6.24 -1.75
C ASP A 160 0.86 -7.64 -1.40
N VAL A 161 1.22 -8.45 -2.40
CA VAL A 161 1.89 -9.75 -2.15
C VAL A 161 3.30 -9.48 -1.60
N GLN A 162 3.46 -9.65 -0.29
CA GLN A 162 4.67 -9.32 0.46
C GLN A 162 5.95 -9.93 -0.12
N LYS A 163 5.92 -11.23 -0.45
CA LYS A 163 7.04 -11.92 -1.06
C LYS A 163 7.45 -11.30 -2.40
N SER A 164 6.46 -10.91 -3.21
CA SER A 164 6.71 -10.29 -4.51
C SER A 164 7.27 -8.87 -4.37
N MET A 165 6.90 -8.11 -3.32
CA MET A 165 7.51 -6.82 -3.04
C MET A 165 9.00 -6.95 -2.76
N VAL A 166 9.40 -7.90 -1.91
CA VAL A 166 10.82 -8.14 -1.57
C VAL A 166 11.61 -8.58 -2.81
N LEU A 167 11.07 -9.53 -3.61
CA LEU A 167 11.72 -10.02 -4.81
C LEU A 167 11.78 -8.97 -5.93
N LEU A 168 10.77 -8.12 -6.07
CA LEU A 168 10.78 -6.99 -6.99
C LEU A 168 11.87 -5.98 -6.59
N GLY A 169 11.96 -5.63 -5.32
CA GLY A 169 13.02 -4.76 -4.82
C GLY A 169 14.41 -5.36 -5.00
N THR A 170 14.56 -6.67 -4.78
CA THR A 170 15.81 -7.41 -5.07
C THR A 170 16.16 -7.36 -6.55
N SER A 171 15.16 -7.46 -7.44
CA SER A 171 15.38 -7.37 -8.89
C SER A 171 15.90 -5.99 -9.29
N TYR A 172 15.33 -4.92 -8.76
CA TYR A 172 15.85 -3.55 -8.96
C TYR A 172 17.26 -3.37 -8.39
N TYR A 173 17.57 -3.95 -7.22
CA TYR A 173 18.91 -3.85 -6.63
C TYR A 173 19.98 -4.53 -7.48
N LEU A 174 19.67 -5.71 -8.00
CA LEU A 174 20.61 -6.52 -8.77
C LEU A 174 20.59 -6.21 -10.27
N GLY A 175 19.63 -5.46 -10.78
CA GLY A 175 19.41 -5.26 -12.22
C GLY A 175 18.95 -6.53 -12.93
N ARG A 176 18.15 -7.39 -12.26
CA ARG A 176 17.67 -8.66 -12.85
C ARG A 176 16.30 -8.45 -13.49
N GLY A 177 16.24 -8.54 -14.81
CA GLY A 177 15.03 -8.32 -15.58
C GLY A 177 14.57 -6.86 -15.65
N THR A 178 15.42 -5.94 -15.21
CA THR A 178 15.25 -4.48 -15.27
C THR A 178 16.60 -3.81 -15.09
N ASP A 179 16.68 -2.51 -15.37
CA ASP A 179 17.84 -1.71 -14.98
C ASP A 179 17.94 -1.60 -13.46
N LYS A 180 19.18 -1.46 -12.97
CA LYS A 180 19.44 -1.28 -11.55
C LYS A 180 18.91 0.06 -11.09
N ASP A 181 18.00 0.05 -10.08
CA ASP A 181 17.43 1.23 -9.44
C ASP A 181 17.40 1.05 -7.92
N ILE A 182 18.34 1.70 -7.24
CA ILE A 182 18.46 1.61 -5.78
C ILE A 182 17.27 2.23 -5.05
N LYS A 183 16.68 3.30 -5.60
CA LYS A 183 15.54 3.98 -4.99
C LYS A 183 14.30 3.06 -5.01
N GLU A 184 14.01 2.48 -6.18
CA GLU A 184 12.92 1.52 -6.32
C GLU A 184 13.18 0.24 -5.49
N ALA A 185 14.43 -0.24 -5.45
CA ALA A 185 14.81 -1.38 -4.63
C ALA A 185 14.45 -1.15 -3.15
N LYS A 186 14.92 -0.05 -2.57
CA LYS A 186 14.65 0.30 -1.16
C LYS A 186 13.16 0.53 -0.91
N TYR A 187 12.45 1.18 -1.82
CA TYR A 187 11.01 1.40 -1.71
C TYR A 187 10.24 0.08 -1.57
N TRP A 188 10.45 -0.85 -2.50
CA TRP A 188 9.72 -2.11 -2.50
C TRP A 188 10.10 -3.03 -1.36
N ILE A 189 11.39 -3.11 -1.00
CA ILE A 189 11.85 -3.93 0.13
C ILE A 189 11.29 -3.36 1.45
N LYS A 190 11.34 -2.03 1.65
CA LYS A 190 10.77 -1.37 2.84
C LYS A 190 9.27 -1.62 2.96
N ARG A 191 8.55 -1.66 1.86
CA ARG A 191 7.13 -2.03 1.85
C ARG A 191 6.92 -3.47 2.30
N GLY A 192 7.81 -4.39 1.90
CA GLY A 192 7.83 -5.79 2.33
C GLY A 192 8.08 -5.99 3.83
N THR A 193 8.69 -5.03 4.55
CA THR A 193 8.88 -5.13 6.01
C THR A 193 7.57 -4.97 6.80
N ARG A 194 6.52 -4.43 6.17
CA ARG A 194 5.23 -4.12 6.82
C ARG A 194 4.15 -5.19 6.61
N GLY A 195 4.47 -6.28 5.93
CA GLY A 195 3.52 -7.36 5.69
C GLY A 195 3.34 -8.29 6.89
N ASP A 196 2.26 -9.06 6.86
CA ASP A 196 1.84 -9.94 7.97
C ASP A 196 2.78 -11.14 8.21
N ASN A 197 3.56 -11.55 7.21
CA ASN A 197 4.53 -12.63 7.37
C ASN A 197 5.79 -12.11 8.05
N ARG A 198 5.89 -12.34 9.36
CA ARG A 198 7.00 -11.88 10.21
C ARG A 198 8.37 -12.33 9.68
N LYS A 199 8.53 -13.58 9.27
CA LYS A 199 9.81 -14.09 8.74
C LYS A 199 10.23 -13.36 7.47
N MET A 200 9.26 -13.05 6.60
CA MET A 200 9.53 -12.28 5.38
C MET A 200 9.85 -10.83 5.71
N ALA A 201 9.19 -10.24 6.68
CA ALA A 201 9.48 -8.88 7.16
C ALA A 201 10.90 -8.78 7.74
N GLU A 202 11.31 -9.74 8.56
CA GLU A 202 12.68 -9.84 9.11
C GLU A 202 13.72 -10.00 7.98
N HIS A 203 13.43 -10.85 6.97
CA HIS A 203 14.30 -11.00 5.81
C HIS A 203 14.41 -9.71 4.98
N ALA A 204 13.29 -9.02 4.75
CA ALA A 204 13.27 -7.75 4.05
C ALA A 204 14.09 -6.68 4.79
N GLN A 205 14.00 -6.62 6.12
CA GLN A 205 14.79 -5.70 6.93
C GLN A 205 16.29 -6.00 6.82
N ALA A 206 16.68 -7.27 6.98
CA ALA A 206 18.08 -7.68 6.83
C ALA A 206 18.66 -7.35 5.44
N LEU A 207 17.83 -7.46 4.39
CA LEU A 207 18.21 -7.09 3.03
C LEU A 207 18.40 -5.58 2.89
N LEU A 208 17.54 -4.75 3.46
CA LEU A 208 17.72 -3.30 3.50
C LEU A 208 19.01 -2.89 4.21
N ASP A 209 19.32 -3.52 5.34
CA ASP A 209 20.51 -3.27 6.11
C ASP A 209 21.77 -3.64 5.31
N SER A 210 21.72 -4.78 4.60
CA SER A 210 22.81 -5.19 3.70
C SER A 210 23.01 -4.21 2.54
N ILE A 211 21.93 -3.77 1.90
CA ILE A 211 21.99 -2.77 0.82
C ILE A 211 22.59 -1.45 1.33
N ASN A 212 22.17 -1.00 2.50
CA ASN A 212 22.68 0.21 3.10
C ASN A 212 24.19 0.09 3.41
N LYS A 213 24.62 -1.06 3.94
CA LYS A 213 26.03 -1.37 4.20
C LYS A 213 26.85 -1.38 2.92
N ASP A 214 26.40 -2.05 1.87
CA ASP A 214 27.09 -2.17 0.59
C ASP A 214 27.26 -0.80 -0.10
N LEU A 215 26.30 0.11 0.11
CA LEU A 215 26.34 1.46 -0.41
C LEU A 215 27.16 2.43 0.47
N GLY A 216 27.75 1.95 1.57
CA GLY A 216 28.42 2.79 2.55
C GLY A 216 27.45 3.80 3.20
N ILE A 217 26.15 3.55 3.07
CA ILE A 217 25.14 4.31 3.79
C ILE A 217 25.26 3.87 5.24
N LEU A 218 25.77 4.77 6.07
CA LEU A 218 25.77 4.62 7.52
C LEU A 218 24.38 4.13 7.94
N ASP A 219 24.35 3.24 8.90
CA ASP A 219 23.12 2.75 9.51
C ASP A 219 22.30 3.95 10.03
N VAL A 220 21.45 4.46 9.13
CA VAL A 220 20.70 5.71 9.34
C VAL A 220 19.80 5.57 10.55
N ASP A 221 19.17 4.39 10.71
CA ASP A 221 18.24 4.15 11.82
C ASP A 221 19.01 4.12 13.15
N ASN A 222 20.19 3.50 13.19
CA ASN A 222 21.06 3.49 14.36
C ASN A 222 21.60 4.89 14.70
N LEU A 223 22.00 5.69 13.70
CA LEU A 223 22.44 7.06 13.93
C LEU A 223 21.32 7.96 14.45
N VAL A 224 20.12 7.81 13.90
CA VAL A 224 18.91 8.53 14.34
C VAL A 224 18.56 8.11 15.79
N GLU A 225 18.56 6.82 16.08
CA GLU A 225 18.28 6.30 17.43
C GLU A 225 19.30 6.80 18.45
N LYS A 226 20.59 6.70 18.15
CA LYS A 226 21.66 7.26 19.00
C LYS A 226 21.54 8.76 19.20
N SER A 227 21.17 9.49 18.14
CA SER A 227 20.91 10.92 18.22
C SER A 227 19.76 11.23 19.17
N LEU A 228 18.66 10.47 19.11
CA LEU A 228 17.54 10.60 20.03
C LEU A 228 17.93 10.29 21.47
N GLU A 229 18.77 9.27 21.71
CA GLU A 229 19.30 8.94 23.04
C GLU A 229 20.12 10.09 23.61
N GLN A 230 21.04 10.66 22.83
CA GLN A 230 21.84 11.82 23.25
C GLN A 230 20.96 13.03 23.54
N ALA A 231 19.96 13.30 22.71
CA ALA A 231 19.03 14.42 22.94
C ALA A 231 18.21 14.22 24.24
N ARG A 232 17.75 13.00 24.53
CA ARG A 232 17.04 12.67 25.78
C ARG A 232 17.95 12.84 27.01
N ALA A 233 19.26 12.60 26.84
CA ALA A 233 20.27 12.85 27.91
C ALA A 233 20.63 14.33 28.05
N GLY A 234 20.12 15.22 27.20
CA GLY A 234 20.42 16.65 27.16
C GLY A 234 21.66 17.02 26.36
N ASN A 235 22.30 16.07 25.67
CA ASN A 235 23.52 16.25 24.91
C ASN A 235 23.21 16.67 23.47
N PHE A 236 22.54 17.81 23.26
CA PHE A 236 22.03 18.24 21.96
C PHE A 236 23.11 18.51 20.90
N GLU A 237 24.30 18.95 21.28
CA GLU A 237 25.41 19.12 20.35
C GLU A 237 25.88 17.77 19.77
N GLU A 238 26.02 16.75 20.62
CA GLU A 238 26.35 15.41 20.18
C GLU A 238 25.24 14.81 19.32
N ALA A 239 23.97 14.96 19.76
CA ALA A 239 22.81 14.52 18.99
C ALA A 239 22.79 15.12 17.59
N LYS A 240 23.02 16.42 17.47
CA LYS A 240 23.14 17.14 16.18
C LYS A 240 24.28 16.56 15.33
N ASN A 241 25.46 16.39 15.90
CA ASN A 241 26.65 15.93 15.18
C ASN A 241 26.48 14.54 14.57
N LEU A 242 25.69 13.66 15.21
CA LEU A 242 25.37 12.33 14.69
C LEU A 242 24.52 12.37 13.40
N ILE A 243 23.67 13.37 13.20
CA ILE A 243 22.67 13.36 12.13
C ILE A 243 22.79 14.52 11.14
N VAL A 244 23.63 15.53 11.39
CA VAL A 244 23.73 16.73 10.53
C VAL A 244 24.15 16.39 9.10
N ASP A 245 25.04 15.44 8.92
CA ASP A 245 25.49 14.97 7.59
C ASP A 245 24.34 14.23 6.86
N LEU A 246 23.58 13.41 7.58
CA LEU A 246 22.39 12.74 7.04
C LEU A 246 21.34 13.73 6.57
N ALA A 247 21.06 14.73 7.41
CA ALA A 247 20.09 15.79 7.09
C ALA A 247 20.52 16.60 5.87
N SER A 248 21.81 16.93 5.78
CA SER A 248 22.40 17.66 4.63
C SER A 248 22.30 16.88 3.33
N LYS A 249 22.35 15.56 3.40
CA LYS A 249 22.18 14.63 2.27
C LYS A 249 20.72 14.32 1.94
N GLY A 250 19.74 14.98 2.60
CA GLY A 250 18.33 14.87 2.30
C GLY A 250 17.56 13.82 3.10
N ASN A 251 18.13 13.27 4.19
CA ASN A 251 17.34 12.41 5.08
C ASN A 251 16.32 13.26 5.85
N THR A 252 15.04 13.05 5.58
CA THR A 252 13.96 13.89 6.06
C THR A 252 13.70 13.75 7.56
N ASP A 253 13.94 12.58 8.14
CA ASP A 253 13.79 12.35 9.57
C ASP A 253 14.91 13.03 10.34
N ALA A 254 16.15 12.98 9.82
CA ALA A 254 17.28 13.72 10.38
C ALA A 254 17.06 15.25 10.28
N GLN A 255 16.54 15.74 9.16
CA GLN A 255 16.17 17.16 9.01
C GLN A 255 15.12 17.57 10.05
N TYR A 256 14.08 16.76 10.23
CA TYR A 256 13.03 17.02 11.22
C TYR A 256 13.57 17.00 12.66
N LEU A 257 14.43 16.04 13.02
CA LEU A 257 15.06 16.00 14.35
C LEU A 257 15.97 17.20 14.59
N LEU A 258 16.75 17.62 13.58
CA LEU A 258 17.55 18.86 13.69
C LEU A 258 16.67 20.07 13.97
N SER A 259 15.52 20.17 13.29
CA SER A 259 14.58 21.26 13.56
C SER A 259 14.16 21.30 15.02
N LYS A 260 13.89 20.15 15.61
CA LYS A 260 13.52 20.05 17.04
C LYS A 260 14.67 20.42 17.95
N TYR A 261 15.89 19.92 17.71
CA TYR A 261 17.05 20.22 18.54
C TYR A 261 17.39 21.70 18.55
N TYR A 262 17.29 22.36 17.40
CA TYR A 262 17.53 23.80 17.28
C TYR A 262 16.42 24.66 17.89
N ARG A 263 15.16 24.21 17.88
CA ARG A 263 14.01 24.94 18.41
C ARG A 263 13.80 24.73 19.91
N ASP A 264 14.36 23.69 20.49
CA ASP A 264 14.24 23.39 21.92
C ASP A 264 15.01 24.46 22.75
N SER A 265 14.31 25.09 23.69
CA SER A 265 14.89 26.10 24.58
C SER A 265 15.95 25.54 25.54
N LYS A 266 15.89 24.24 25.85
CA LYS A 266 16.88 23.49 26.61
C LYS A 266 17.95 22.86 25.71
N GLY A 267 17.72 22.87 24.41
CA GLY A 267 18.62 22.35 23.39
C GLY A 267 19.57 23.38 22.83
N LEU A 268 19.64 23.46 21.49
CA LEU A 268 20.56 24.40 20.82
C LEU A 268 20.07 25.86 20.84
N ASN A 269 18.80 26.05 21.14
CA ASN A 269 18.13 27.37 21.29
C ASN A 269 18.41 28.35 20.12
N LYS A 270 18.27 27.87 18.91
CA LYS A 270 18.38 28.65 17.65
C LYS A 270 17.13 28.43 16.79
N PRO A 271 15.99 29.01 17.19
CA PRO A 271 14.68 28.71 16.56
C PRO A 271 14.63 29.05 15.07
N GLU A 272 15.36 30.06 14.61
CA GLU A 272 15.44 30.43 13.20
C GLU A 272 16.06 29.31 12.35
N VAL A 273 17.21 28.76 12.78
CA VAL A 273 17.87 27.64 12.10
C VAL A 273 16.96 26.38 12.17
N GLY A 274 16.30 26.18 13.30
CA GLY A 274 15.34 25.08 13.47
C GLY A 274 14.15 25.22 12.52
N GLY A 275 13.68 26.43 12.28
CA GLY A 275 12.64 26.73 11.29
C GLY A 275 13.05 26.36 9.87
N GLU A 276 14.27 26.72 9.46
CA GLU A 276 14.81 26.37 8.13
C GLU A 276 14.85 24.84 7.92
N TRP A 277 15.33 24.10 8.92
CA TRP A 277 15.34 22.62 8.86
C TRP A 277 13.93 22.04 8.83
N LEU A 278 12.98 22.63 9.58
CA LEU A 278 11.58 22.22 9.57
C LEU A 278 10.94 22.36 8.19
N TYR A 279 11.11 23.52 7.55
CA TYR A 279 10.61 23.76 6.20
C TYR A 279 11.26 22.85 5.16
N ARG A 280 12.57 22.57 5.30
CA ARG A 280 13.28 21.63 4.43
C ARG A 280 12.70 20.22 4.54
N ALA A 281 12.56 19.69 5.76
CA ALA A 281 11.95 18.39 6.01
C ALA A 281 10.52 18.31 5.44
N ALA A 282 9.71 19.34 5.63
CA ALA A 282 8.34 19.39 5.16
C ALA A 282 8.24 19.41 3.62
N ASN A 283 9.10 20.18 2.95
CA ASN A 283 9.18 20.21 1.49
C ASN A 283 9.66 18.88 0.91
N ASP A 284 10.51 18.15 1.64
CA ASP A 284 10.97 16.81 1.29
C ASP A 284 10.00 15.70 1.75
N ASN A 285 8.74 16.06 2.05
CA ASN A 285 7.61 15.17 2.39
C ASN A 285 7.69 14.47 3.76
N ASN A 286 8.40 15.02 4.73
CA ASN A 286 8.29 14.53 6.10
C ASN A 286 6.93 14.94 6.71
N ALA A 287 6.08 13.94 6.98
CA ALA A 287 4.72 14.16 7.45
C ALA A 287 4.64 14.91 8.80
N SER A 288 5.53 14.57 9.74
CA SER A 288 5.57 15.23 11.06
C SER A 288 6.03 16.68 10.95
N ALA A 289 6.97 17.00 10.06
CA ALA A 289 7.40 18.37 9.81
C ALA A 289 6.27 19.20 9.18
N GLN A 290 5.52 18.65 8.26
CA GLN A 290 4.35 19.28 7.65
C GLN A 290 3.27 19.60 8.69
N TYR A 291 3.00 18.63 9.58
CA TYR A 291 2.07 18.83 10.68
C TYR A 291 2.53 19.93 11.65
N ASP A 292 3.82 19.93 12.02
CA ASP A 292 4.36 20.91 12.94
C ASP A 292 4.34 22.34 12.32
N ILE A 293 4.56 22.49 11.00
CA ILE A 293 4.37 23.80 10.32
C ILE A 293 2.90 24.25 10.40
N ALA A 294 1.95 23.34 10.10
CA ALA A 294 0.54 23.66 10.21
C ALA A 294 0.17 24.12 11.63
N TRP A 295 0.68 23.41 12.63
CA TRP A 295 0.48 23.73 14.04
C TRP A 295 1.08 25.08 14.42
N ASP A 296 2.33 25.36 14.01
CA ASP A 296 3.01 26.63 14.29
C ASP A 296 2.29 27.82 13.63
N LEU A 297 1.82 27.67 12.39
CA LEU A 297 1.01 28.67 11.71
C LEU A 297 -0.32 28.91 12.42
N SER A 298 -1.01 27.87 12.88
CA SER A 298 -2.28 28.01 13.58
C SER A 298 -2.16 28.77 14.90
N ARG A 299 -0.98 28.78 15.50
CA ARG A 299 -0.68 29.49 16.74
C ARG A 299 0.03 30.84 16.55
N GLY A 300 0.31 31.23 15.32
CA GLY A 300 1.02 32.47 15.00
C GLY A 300 2.50 32.45 15.36
N TRP A 301 3.12 31.30 15.51
CA TRP A 301 4.57 31.18 15.82
C TRP A 301 5.45 31.46 14.60
N ILE A 302 4.93 31.20 13.40
CA ILE A 302 5.56 31.59 12.14
C ILE A 302 4.70 32.73 11.59
N THR A 303 5.29 33.91 11.34
CA THR A 303 4.57 35.04 10.76
C THR A 303 3.95 34.63 9.42
N ALA A 304 2.62 34.57 9.39
CA ALA A 304 1.85 34.28 8.20
C ALA A 304 1.27 35.60 7.66
N ASP A 305 1.17 35.70 6.33
CA ASP A 305 0.45 36.77 5.66
C ASP A 305 -1.08 36.56 5.74
N ALA A 306 -1.85 37.35 5.01
CA ALA A 306 -3.32 37.35 5.03
C ALA A 306 -3.98 35.99 4.70
N ASP A 307 -3.24 35.05 4.11
CA ASP A 307 -3.73 33.71 3.72
C ASP A 307 -3.35 32.61 4.74
N GLN A 308 -3.25 32.95 6.03
CA GLN A 308 -2.78 32.04 7.09
C GLN A 308 -3.55 30.73 7.12
N LEU A 309 -4.87 30.78 7.03
CA LEU A 309 -5.70 29.57 7.07
C LEU A 309 -5.47 28.65 5.86
N VAL A 310 -5.33 29.25 4.67
CA VAL A 310 -5.00 28.50 3.45
C VAL A 310 -3.70 27.70 3.64
N LYS A 311 -2.70 28.30 4.27
CA LYS A 311 -1.42 27.66 4.56
C LYS A 311 -1.55 26.57 5.62
N VAL A 312 -2.34 26.80 6.67
CA VAL A 312 -2.60 25.79 7.71
C VAL A 312 -3.26 24.55 7.09
N ILE A 313 -4.31 24.73 6.30
CA ILE A 313 -5.01 23.62 5.64
C ILE A 313 -4.07 22.89 4.68
N TYR A 314 -3.33 23.63 3.84
CA TYR A 314 -2.37 23.03 2.90
C TYR A 314 -1.37 22.11 3.59
N TRP A 315 -0.72 22.56 4.65
CA TRP A 315 0.26 21.75 5.37
C TRP A 315 -0.38 20.60 6.15
N THR A 316 -1.58 20.80 6.68
CA THR A 316 -2.32 19.73 7.36
C THR A 316 -2.74 18.61 6.38
N GLU A 317 -3.23 18.99 5.20
CA GLU A 317 -3.57 18.02 4.13
C GLU A 317 -2.34 17.20 3.69
N ARG A 318 -1.22 17.87 3.46
CA ARG A 318 0.04 17.19 3.10
C ARG A 318 0.51 16.23 4.20
N ALA A 319 0.44 16.64 5.46
CA ALA A 319 0.80 15.80 6.59
C ALA A 319 -0.05 14.53 6.65
N GLY A 320 -1.38 14.66 6.52
CA GLY A 320 -2.28 13.52 6.47
C GLY A 320 -2.01 12.60 5.28
N TYR A 321 -1.81 13.16 4.09
CA TYR A 321 -1.46 12.41 2.89
C TYR A 321 -0.16 11.61 3.04
N ASN A 322 0.84 12.20 3.69
CA ASN A 322 2.13 11.56 3.94
C ASN A 322 2.17 10.66 5.20
N GLY A 323 1.02 10.50 5.88
CA GLY A 323 0.83 9.49 6.92
C GLY A 323 0.85 9.99 8.36
N ASP A 324 0.81 11.30 8.62
CA ASP A 324 0.63 11.81 9.98
C ASP A 324 -0.83 11.72 10.41
N THR A 325 -1.14 10.79 11.31
CA THR A 325 -2.51 10.52 11.76
C THR A 325 -3.15 11.67 12.54
N ARG A 326 -2.35 12.57 13.15
CA ARG A 326 -2.84 13.77 13.88
C ARG A 326 -3.52 14.73 12.92
N ALA A 327 -3.06 14.78 11.67
CA ALA A 327 -3.61 15.65 10.64
C ALA A 327 -5.08 15.35 10.34
N TYR A 328 -5.50 14.09 10.35
CA TYR A 328 -6.90 13.72 10.08
C TYR A 328 -7.87 14.26 11.11
N ALA A 329 -7.50 14.25 12.40
CA ALA A 329 -8.33 14.82 13.45
C ALA A 329 -8.48 16.34 13.31
N ASN A 330 -7.38 17.03 12.95
CA ASN A 330 -7.41 18.48 12.74
C ASN A 330 -8.24 18.85 11.50
N LEU A 331 -8.09 18.10 10.39
CA LEU A 331 -8.90 18.34 9.19
C LEU A 331 -10.40 18.17 9.46
N ALA A 332 -10.78 17.15 10.23
CA ALA A 332 -12.19 16.95 10.59
C ALA A 332 -12.77 18.17 11.33
N SER A 333 -11.99 18.81 12.21
CA SER A 333 -12.43 20.03 12.90
C SER A 333 -12.40 21.28 12.04
N MET A 334 -11.51 21.35 11.03
CA MET A 334 -11.43 22.49 10.11
C MET A 334 -12.55 22.49 9.06
N TYR A 335 -13.13 21.33 8.76
CA TYR A 335 -14.17 21.16 7.74
C TYR A 335 -15.58 20.97 8.35
N ASP A 336 -15.79 21.29 9.61
CA ASP A 336 -17.12 21.24 10.21
C ASP A 336 -18.02 22.40 9.76
N LYS A 337 -19.31 22.37 10.20
CA LYS A 337 -20.31 23.35 9.77
C LYS A 337 -20.00 24.79 10.21
N GLU A 338 -19.20 25.00 11.25
CA GLU A 338 -18.87 26.31 11.79
C GLU A 338 -17.85 27.07 10.91
N HIS A 339 -17.14 26.35 10.03
CA HIS A 339 -16.09 26.92 9.16
C HIS A 339 -16.51 27.13 7.70
N ARG A 340 -17.83 27.16 7.40
CA ARG A 340 -18.35 27.38 6.02
C ARG A 340 -17.86 28.69 5.38
N ASP A 341 -17.86 29.77 6.14
CA ASP A 341 -17.43 31.07 5.62
C ASP A 341 -15.96 31.04 5.16
N THR A 342 -15.15 30.31 5.88
CA THR A 342 -13.74 30.08 5.57
C THR A 342 -13.53 29.31 4.25
N LEU A 343 -14.43 28.36 3.95
CA LEU A 343 -14.38 27.63 2.69
C LEU A 343 -14.77 28.51 1.50
N VAL A 344 -15.72 29.45 1.70
CA VAL A 344 -16.06 30.47 0.68
C VAL A 344 -14.87 31.39 0.40
N GLU A 345 -14.18 31.86 1.42
CA GLU A 345 -12.97 32.67 1.27
C GLU A 345 -11.84 31.90 0.55
N MET A 346 -11.65 30.63 0.89
CA MET A 346 -10.66 29.77 0.22
C MET A 346 -11.02 29.52 -1.25
N GLU A 347 -12.30 29.32 -1.57
CA GLU A 347 -12.78 29.20 -2.95
C GLU A 347 -12.52 30.49 -3.74
N GLN A 348 -12.77 31.65 -3.14
CA GLN A 348 -12.46 32.94 -3.74
C GLN A 348 -10.96 33.12 -3.98
N ALA A 349 -10.13 32.78 -3.00
CA ALA A 349 -8.67 32.81 -3.14
C ALA A 349 -8.18 31.90 -4.27
N ALA A 350 -8.73 30.68 -4.38
CA ALA A 350 -8.43 29.74 -5.45
C ALA A 350 -8.80 30.31 -6.83
N ASN A 351 -9.97 30.96 -6.95
CA ASN A 351 -10.42 31.62 -8.18
C ASN A 351 -9.53 32.79 -8.55
N ASN A 352 -9.06 33.55 -7.56
CA ASN A 352 -8.14 34.68 -7.72
C ASN A 352 -6.69 34.28 -7.99
N GLY A 353 -6.39 32.99 -8.07
CA GLY A 353 -5.08 32.51 -8.50
C GLY A 353 -4.16 31.98 -7.41
N ASN A 354 -4.60 31.93 -6.16
CA ASN A 354 -3.84 31.31 -5.09
C ASN A 354 -3.71 29.80 -5.36
N ALA A 355 -2.48 29.33 -5.63
CA ALA A 355 -2.21 27.94 -6.00
C ALA A 355 -2.45 26.97 -4.84
N MET A 356 -2.17 27.41 -3.62
CA MET A 356 -2.36 26.62 -2.39
C MET A 356 -3.83 26.43 -2.09
N ALA A 357 -4.62 27.52 -2.20
CA ALA A 357 -6.07 27.45 -2.07
C ALA A 357 -6.71 26.56 -3.15
N ALA A 358 -6.24 26.66 -4.41
CA ALA A 358 -6.72 25.81 -5.49
C ALA A 358 -6.39 24.32 -5.24
N PHE A 359 -5.23 24.00 -4.68
CA PHE A 359 -4.87 22.65 -4.28
C PHE A 359 -5.77 22.10 -3.16
N ASN A 360 -6.01 22.91 -2.12
CA ASN A 360 -6.90 22.55 -1.02
C ASN A 360 -8.33 22.31 -1.50
N MET A 361 -8.86 23.22 -2.37
CA MET A 361 -10.18 23.05 -2.95
C MET A 361 -10.26 21.77 -3.83
N GLY A 362 -9.20 21.44 -4.54
CA GLY A 362 -9.10 20.17 -5.27
C GLY A 362 -9.32 18.95 -4.36
N TRP A 363 -8.70 18.96 -3.19
CA TRP A 363 -8.86 17.93 -2.18
C TRP A 363 -10.29 17.86 -1.61
N ILE A 364 -10.87 19.02 -1.31
CA ILE A 364 -12.23 19.13 -0.76
C ILE A 364 -13.24 18.52 -1.73
N TYR A 365 -13.14 18.87 -3.02
CA TYR A 365 -14.00 18.28 -4.06
C TYR A 365 -13.73 16.79 -4.30
N ALA A 366 -12.45 16.36 -4.25
CA ALA A 366 -12.11 14.95 -4.41
C ALA A 366 -12.68 14.06 -3.30
N ARG A 367 -12.79 14.58 -2.08
CA ARG A 367 -13.34 13.86 -0.91
C ARG A 367 -14.83 14.08 -0.69
N GLY A 368 -15.45 15.03 -1.39
CA GLY A 368 -16.87 15.33 -1.26
C GLY A 368 -17.26 16.01 0.05
N LEU A 369 -16.50 17.01 0.51
CA LEU A 369 -16.65 17.63 1.84
C LEU A 369 -17.59 18.85 1.88
N LEU A 370 -18.30 19.22 0.81
CA LEU A 370 -18.92 20.55 0.66
C LEU A 370 -20.37 20.58 0.17
N THR A 371 -21.28 19.72 0.61
CA THR A 371 -22.70 19.88 0.24
C THR A 371 -23.65 20.03 1.42
N GLU A 372 -24.78 20.71 1.21
CA GLU A 372 -25.83 20.89 2.23
C GLU A 372 -26.44 19.58 2.71
N ASP A 373 -26.44 18.57 1.84
CA ASP A 373 -27.03 17.24 2.07
C ASP A 373 -25.99 16.16 2.40
N GLY A 374 -24.74 16.53 2.71
CA GLY A 374 -23.63 15.59 2.86
C GLY A 374 -22.85 15.37 1.54
N LEU A 375 -21.78 14.74 1.64
CA LEU A 375 -20.72 14.44 0.70
C LEU A 375 -21.14 14.16 -0.76
N MET A 376 -21.11 15.14 -1.66
CA MET A 376 -21.03 14.86 -3.10
C MET A 376 -19.61 15.10 -3.59
N GLN A 377 -18.94 14.01 -3.92
CA GLN A 377 -17.62 14.02 -4.55
C GLN A 377 -17.76 14.53 -5.98
N ASP A 378 -17.01 15.56 -6.35
CA ASP A 378 -16.92 16.04 -7.73
C ASP A 378 -15.49 15.91 -8.25
N LEU A 379 -15.21 14.78 -8.86
CA LEU A 379 -13.88 14.47 -9.40
C LEU A 379 -13.49 15.37 -10.58
N ASN A 380 -14.45 15.88 -11.35
CA ASN A 380 -14.18 16.77 -12.47
C ASN A 380 -13.71 18.14 -11.98
N VAL A 381 -14.39 18.69 -10.98
CA VAL A 381 -13.98 19.96 -10.34
C VAL A 381 -12.64 19.77 -9.63
N ALA A 382 -12.45 18.67 -8.91
CA ALA A 382 -11.19 18.34 -8.27
C ALA A 382 -10.02 18.34 -9.28
N GLU A 383 -10.19 17.68 -10.42
CA GLU A 383 -9.19 17.64 -11.48
C GLU A 383 -8.83 19.03 -12.01
N GLN A 384 -9.84 19.89 -12.25
CA GLN A 384 -9.61 21.26 -12.69
C GLN A 384 -8.85 22.07 -11.65
N ARG A 385 -9.17 21.89 -10.37
CA ARG A 385 -8.49 22.57 -9.26
C ARG A 385 -7.03 22.14 -9.13
N PHE A 386 -6.69 20.88 -9.35
CA PHE A 386 -5.30 20.40 -9.33
C PHE A 386 -4.49 20.84 -10.56
N LYS A 387 -5.11 21.04 -11.73
CA LYS A 387 -4.40 21.49 -12.95
C LYS A 387 -3.75 22.85 -12.80
N LYS A 388 -4.34 23.78 -12.05
CA LYS A 388 -3.81 25.12 -11.86
C LYS A 388 -2.56 25.14 -10.98
N PRO A 389 -2.54 24.52 -9.78
CA PRO A 389 -1.34 24.38 -8.98
C PRO A 389 -0.21 23.65 -9.71
N LYS A 390 -0.52 22.62 -10.50
CA LYS A 390 0.46 21.91 -11.33
C LYS A 390 1.20 22.86 -12.27
N LYS A 391 0.50 23.76 -12.97
CA LYS A 391 1.10 24.75 -13.87
C LYS A 391 2.03 25.73 -13.14
N LEU A 392 1.84 25.92 -11.84
CA LEU A 392 2.64 26.78 -10.97
C LEU A 392 3.76 26.03 -10.24
N GLY A 393 4.05 24.76 -10.63
CA GLY A 393 5.15 23.99 -10.10
C GLY A 393 4.86 23.24 -8.80
N PHE A 394 3.60 23.09 -8.41
CA PHE A 394 3.19 22.27 -7.27
C PHE A 394 3.30 20.78 -7.63
N ILE A 395 4.37 20.14 -7.14
CA ILE A 395 4.66 18.70 -7.41
C ILE A 395 3.53 17.80 -6.94
N ASP A 396 2.91 18.13 -5.81
CA ASP A 396 1.82 17.32 -5.24
C ASP A 396 0.56 17.33 -6.11
N ALA A 397 0.27 18.46 -6.77
CA ALA A 397 -0.86 18.54 -7.70
C ALA A 397 -0.66 17.64 -8.93
N ASP A 398 0.57 17.52 -9.42
CA ASP A 398 0.91 16.56 -10.49
C ASP A 398 0.75 15.11 -10.04
N LEU A 399 1.14 14.81 -8.80
CA LEU A 399 1.01 13.49 -8.21
C LEU A 399 -0.46 13.09 -8.07
N MET A 400 -1.34 14.01 -7.64
CA MET A 400 -2.78 13.78 -7.55
C MET A 400 -3.39 13.48 -8.92
N LEU A 401 -3.09 14.28 -9.92
CA LEU A 401 -3.59 14.08 -11.29
C LEU A 401 -3.15 12.75 -11.90
N ARG A 402 -1.96 12.22 -11.54
CA ARG A 402 -1.47 10.93 -12.02
C ARG A 402 -2.11 9.73 -11.32
N ARG A 403 -2.62 9.90 -10.10
CA ARG A 403 -3.19 8.81 -9.27
C ARG A 403 -4.71 8.71 -9.37
N ASN A 404 -5.36 9.59 -10.15
CA ASN A 404 -6.83 9.70 -10.22
C ASN A 404 -7.46 9.86 -8.82
N TYR A 405 -6.78 10.65 -7.95
CA TYR A 405 -7.14 10.99 -6.56
C TYR A 405 -6.98 9.86 -5.55
#